data_59cfaeac361be28713a8fa66c41d03f9
#
_entry.id   59cfaeac361be28713a8fa66c41d03f9
#
_cell.length_a   1.000
_cell.length_b   1.000
_cell.length_c   1.000
_cell.angle_alpha   90.00
_cell.angle_beta   90.00
_cell.angle_gamma   90.00
#
_symmetry.space_group_name_H-M   'P 1'
#
loop_
_entity.id
_entity.type
_entity.pdbx_description
1 polymer ?
#
loop_
_entity_poly.entity_id
_entity_poly.type
_entity_poly.pdbx_seq_one_letter_code
_entity_poly.pdbx_strand_id
1 'polypeptide(L)'
;MKKKLLALFLALVMVGAVLPGCGDGSKDPGGQGNNGETGEPVKGGEITVGIAQDLDDSLDPHQTVAAGTREVLFNIFEGLVKPNSDGEMIPAVAEKYTLSEVPEGQEKPLVAAFSAVKSVEALDEKTVTVTIAQRDLEFISYMTAAIIPAGYADQATAPVGTGPFRFVSRTPQENFIMERFEDYWGAPAWLDKVTYKICENADALVMNLNGGSIDLCAHLTSAQAAQLNSNFKVLEGTMNLVQAIYLNNQAKPFDNQLVRQALCYAIDRQGIMDMVADGHGTAVGSSIYPAFTKYFLPELVDKYPHSVEKAKELLAQAGYPNGFDMTISVPNNYQPHMDTAEVVAEQLREAGIRVTIQPVEWSTWLDTIYNGRQFQATVVGVDAANMTARAM
;
A
#
# COMPACT_ATOMS: atom_id res chain seq x y z
N MET A 1 11.61 69.18 4.55
CA MET A 1 10.20 69.49 4.20
C MET A 1 9.67 68.62 3.03
N LYS A 2 10.52 67.94 2.20
CA LYS A 2 10.07 67.14 1.05
C LYS A 2 9.56 65.74 1.39
N LYS A 3 9.86 65.18 2.59
CA LYS A 3 9.41 63.84 3.01
C LYS A 3 8.01 63.82 3.65
N LYS A 4 7.50 64.93 4.13
CA LYS A 4 6.15 65.04 4.71
C LYS A 4 5.04 65.27 3.67
N LEU A 5 5.39 65.73 2.48
CA LEU A 5 4.43 65.93 1.38
C LEU A 5 4.12 64.64 0.64
N LEU A 6 5.08 63.68 0.62
CA LEU A 6 4.88 62.40 -0.04
C LEU A 6 3.96 61.46 0.77
N ALA A 7 3.97 61.58 2.09
CA ALA A 7 3.07 60.81 2.97
C ALA A 7 1.61 61.29 2.92
N LEU A 8 1.40 62.56 2.63
CA LEU A 8 0.04 63.13 2.52
C LEU A 8 -0.61 62.81 1.16
N PHE A 9 0.18 62.56 0.11
CA PHE A 9 -0.33 62.20 -1.21
C PHE A 9 -0.71 60.72 -1.28
N LEU A 10 -0.03 59.83 -0.54
CA LEU A 10 -0.40 58.41 -0.44
C LEU A 10 -1.66 58.18 0.41
N ALA A 11 -1.96 59.07 1.40
CA ALA A 11 -3.15 58.94 2.22
C ALA A 11 -4.43 59.43 1.52
N LEU A 12 -4.30 60.29 0.50
CA LEU A 12 -5.46 60.87 -0.24
C LEU A 12 -5.94 59.93 -1.39
N VAL A 13 -5.11 58.99 -1.84
CA VAL A 13 -5.46 58.04 -2.90
C VAL A 13 -6.26 56.84 -2.37
N MET A 14 -6.26 56.59 -1.04
CA MET A 14 -7.00 55.46 -0.44
C MET A 14 -8.46 55.81 -0.03
N VAL A 15 -8.95 57.01 -0.20
CA VAL A 15 -10.32 57.40 0.20
C VAL A 15 -11.28 57.54 -0.99
N GLY A 16 -10.81 57.32 -2.22
CA GLY A 16 -11.57 57.52 -3.46
C GLY A 16 -12.20 56.30 -4.13
N ALA A 17 -12.20 55.12 -3.51
CA ALA A 17 -12.68 53.90 -4.16
C ALA A 17 -13.77 53.15 -3.36
N VAL A 18 -14.89 53.83 -3.12
CA VAL A 18 -16.15 53.17 -2.72
C VAL A 18 -17.29 53.81 -3.50
N LEU A 19 -17.59 53.25 -4.67
CA LEU A 19 -18.91 53.39 -5.30
C LEU A 19 -19.24 52.06 -6.02
N PRO A 20 -20.47 51.57 -5.94
CA PRO A 20 -20.86 50.26 -6.48
C PRO A 20 -21.19 50.40 -7.96
N GLY A 21 -20.59 49.56 -8.78
CA GLY A 21 -20.91 49.42 -10.19
C GLY A 21 -21.23 47.95 -10.51
N CYS A 22 -22.48 47.69 -10.83
CA CYS A 22 -22.91 46.47 -11.52
C CYS A 22 -22.29 46.36 -12.90
N GLY A 23 -21.86 45.17 -13.32
CA GLY A 23 -21.64 44.86 -14.75
C GLY A 23 -20.52 43.89 -15.03
N ASP A 24 -20.92 42.66 -15.29
CA ASP A 24 -20.46 41.74 -16.36
C ASP A 24 -18.96 41.36 -16.47
N GLY A 25 -18.77 40.09 -16.31
CA GLY A 25 -17.89 39.17 -17.05
C GLY A 25 -16.41 39.51 -17.25
N SER A 26 -15.52 39.02 -16.38
CA SER A 26 -14.21 38.52 -16.86
C SER A 26 -13.54 37.65 -15.80
N LYS A 27 -12.95 36.61 -16.28
CA LYS A 27 -12.31 35.49 -15.60
C LYS A 27 -11.16 35.95 -14.69
N ASP A 28 -11.20 35.52 -13.45
CA ASP A 28 -10.10 35.66 -12.49
C ASP A 28 -9.42 34.29 -12.29
N PRO A 29 -8.11 34.14 -12.45
CA PRO A 29 -7.38 32.94 -12.10
C PRO A 29 -6.78 33.10 -10.70
N GLY A 30 -7.52 32.66 -9.69
CA GLY A 30 -7.07 32.72 -8.31
C GLY A 30 -8.02 31.93 -7.42
N GLY A 31 -7.85 30.61 -7.32
CA GLY A 31 -8.66 29.77 -6.47
C GLY A 31 -8.40 30.05 -4.99
N GLN A 32 -9.30 30.73 -4.32
CA GLN A 32 -9.43 30.68 -2.87
C GLN A 32 -10.17 29.43 -2.48
N GLY A 33 -9.53 28.62 -1.65
CA GLY A 33 -10.13 27.42 -1.07
C GLY A 33 -11.44 27.75 -0.34
N ASN A 34 -12.52 27.17 -0.81
CA ASN A 34 -13.84 27.33 -0.22
C ASN A 34 -14.08 26.21 0.77
N ASN A 35 -14.37 26.56 2.02
CA ASN A 35 -14.77 25.62 3.07
C ASN A 35 -16.16 25.06 2.74
N GLY A 36 -16.22 23.76 2.51
CA GLY A 36 -17.35 22.91 2.84
C GLY A 36 -18.65 23.17 2.12
N GLU A 37 -18.69 23.10 0.79
CA GLU A 37 -19.90 22.77 0.07
C GLU A 37 -19.70 21.45 -0.67
N THR A 38 -20.67 20.54 -0.51
CA THR A 38 -20.79 19.30 -1.30
C THR A 38 -21.20 19.67 -2.73
N GLY A 39 -20.31 20.34 -3.45
CA GLY A 39 -20.46 20.58 -4.88
C GLY A 39 -20.32 19.26 -5.65
N GLU A 40 -21.04 19.11 -6.74
CA GLU A 40 -20.80 18.00 -7.66
C GLU A 40 -19.33 18.00 -8.12
N PRO A 41 -18.71 16.80 -8.27
CA PRO A 41 -17.32 16.71 -8.74
C PRO A 41 -17.14 17.46 -10.07
N VAL A 42 -16.08 18.26 -10.17
CA VAL A 42 -15.77 19.01 -11.39
C VAL A 42 -14.75 18.23 -12.21
N LYS A 43 -15.07 17.99 -13.48
CA LYS A 43 -14.16 17.32 -14.41
C LYS A 43 -13.02 18.25 -14.82
N GLY A 44 -11.80 17.72 -14.84
CA GLY A 44 -10.60 18.44 -15.26
C GLY A 44 -9.64 18.72 -14.10
N GLY A 45 -8.55 19.40 -14.41
CA GLY A 45 -7.51 19.75 -13.46
C GLY A 45 -6.45 18.67 -13.24
N GLU A 46 -5.45 19.02 -12.45
CA GLU A 46 -4.33 18.13 -12.14
C GLU A 46 -4.03 18.14 -10.64
N ILE A 47 -3.46 17.04 -10.15
CA ILE A 47 -2.97 16.94 -8.78
C ILE A 47 -1.53 16.42 -8.77
N THR A 48 -0.80 16.82 -7.72
CA THR A 48 0.52 16.27 -7.40
C THR A 48 0.43 15.43 -6.13
N VAL A 49 0.78 14.16 -6.25
CA VAL A 49 0.79 13.19 -5.14
C VAL A 49 2.22 12.98 -4.69
N GLY A 50 2.50 13.18 -3.40
CA GLY A 50 3.82 12.91 -2.83
C GLY A 50 3.97 11.43 -2.45
N ILE A 51 5.10 10.84 -2.78
CA ILE A 51 5.51 9.49 -2.36
C ILE A 51 6.92 9.54 -1.78
N ALA A 52 7.17 8.77 -0.70
CA ALA A 52 8.45 8.78 0.03
C ALA A 52 9.51 7.88 -0.61
N GLN A 53 9.16 7.11 -1.62
CA GLN A 53 10.05 6.17 -2.30
C GLN A 53 9.86 6.26 -3.81
N ASP A 54 10.94 6.05 -4.56
CA ASP A 54 10.84 5.85 -6.00
C ASP A 54 10.21 4.49 -6.30
N LEU A 55 9.67 4.35 -7.50
CA LEU A 55 9.09 3.11 -8.00
C LEU A 55 10.20 2.08 -8.30
N ASP A 56 9.82 0.82 -8.39
CA ASP A 56 10.70 -0.25 -8.87
C ASP A 56 11.33 0.13 -10.23
N ASP A 57 12.49 -0.43 -10.55
CA ASP A 57 13.15 -0.16 -11.82
C ASP A 57 12.29 -0.56 -13.03
N SER A 58 11.55 -1.66 -12.90
CA SER A 58 10.57 -2.09 -13.89
C SER A 58 9.16 -1.59 -13.57
N LEU A 59 8.51 -0.98 -14.55
CA LEU A 59 7.08 -0.61 -14.50
C LEU A 59 6.17 -1.71 -15.10
N ASP A 60 6.74 -2.86 -15.47
CA ASP A 60 5.95 -4.03 -15.90
C ASP A 60 5.14 -4.58 -14.70
N PRO A 61 3.80 -4.58 -14.76
CA PRO A 61 2.95 -4.98 -13.64
C PRO A 61 3.14 -6.44 -13.22
N HIS A 62 3.71 -7.28 -14.07
CA HIS A 62 4.00 -8.68 -13.78
C HIS A 62 5.38 -8.90 -13.14
N GLN A 63 6.22 -7.86 -13.07
CA GLN A 63 7.57 -7.90 -12.49
C GLN A 63 7.70 -7.04 -11.23
N THR A 64 6.78 -6.10 -10.99
CA THR A 64 6.79 -5.24 -9.80
C THR A 64 6.56 -6.04 -8.52
N VAL A 65 7.35 -5.75 -7.50
CA VAL A 65 7.30 -6.41 -6.19
C VAL A 65 6.85 -5.46 -5.10
N ALA A 66 7.28 -4.19 -5.13
CA ALA A 66 6.96 -3.21 -4.10
C ALA A 66 5.47 -2.81 -4.12
N ALA A 67 4.84 -2.78 -2.94
CA ALA A 67 3.44 -2.37 -2.79
C ALA A 67 3.22 -0.94 -3.30
N GLY A 68 4.13 0.00 -2.98
CA GLY A 68 4.04 1.39 -3.44
C GLY A 68 4.07 1.55 -4.96
N THR A 69 4.87 0.73 -5.67
CA THR A 69 4.84 0.71 -7.14
C THR A 69 3.49 0.21 -7.66
N ARG A 70 2.93 -0.84 -7.06
CA ARG A 70 1.60 -1.34 -7.43
C ARG A 70 0.50 -0.31 -7.19
N GLU A 71 0.56 0.44 -6.08
CA GLU A 71 -0.39 1.53 -5.78
C GLU A 71 -0.40 2.63 -6.85
N VAL A 72 0.73 2.91 -7.48
CA VAL A 72 0.80 3.85 -8.60
C VAL A 72 0.28 3.21 -9.88
N LEU A 73 0.74 2.01 -10.19
CA LEU A 73 0.48 1.33 -11.46
C LEU A 73 -0.96 0.84 -11.61
N PHE A 74 -1.71 0.58 -10.52
CA PHE A 74 -3.11 0.16 -10.64
C PHE A 74 -4.01 1.20 -11.32
N ASN A 75 -3.56 2.45 -11.43
CA ASN A 75 -4.27 3.49 -12.20
C ASN A 75 -4.10 3.34 -13.72
N ILE A 76 -3.07 2.61 -14.15
CA ILE A 76 -2.76 2.34 -15.56
C ILE A 76 -3.26 0.95 -15.97
N PHE A 77 -3.27 0.00 -15.05
CA PHE A 77 -3.57 -1.39 -15.32
C PHE A 77 -4.83 -1.87 -14.62
N GLU A 78 -5.61 -2.68 -15.30
CA GLU A 78 -6.72 -3.43 -14.74
C GLU A 78 -6.67 -4.89 -15.21
N GLY A 79 -7.28 -5.79 -14.43
CA GLY A 79 -7.49 -7.18 -14.79
C GLY A 79 -8.87 -7.40 -15.43
N LEU A 80 -9.23 -8.64 -15.66
CA LEU A 80 -10.59 -9.01 -16.07
C LEU A 80 -11.61 -8.70 -14.98
N VAL A 81 -11.21 -8.85 -13.73
CA VAL A 81 -11.97 -8.51 -12.53
C VAL A 81 -11.13 -7.65 -11.59
N LYS A 82 -11.77 -7.01 -10.63
CA LYS A 82 -11.11 -6.25 -9.55
C LYS A 82 -11.86 -6.46 -8.23
N PRO A 83 -11.20 -6.33 -7.06
CA PRO A 83 -11.89 -6.34 -5.79
C PRO A 83 -12.66 -5.03 -5.58
N ASN A 84 -13.82 -5.11 -4.93
CA ASN A 84 -14.50 -3.95 -4.34
C ASN A 84 -13.96 -3.66 -2.93
N SER A 85 -14.52 -2.65 -2.24
CA SER A 85 -14.15 -2.29 -0.87
C SER A 85 -14.35 -3.42 0.15
N ASP A 86 -15.23 -4.37 -0.13
CA ASP A 86 -15.55 -5.51 0.73
C ASP A 86 -14.71 -6.75 0.38
N GLY A 87 -13.79 -6.63 -0.59
CA GLY A 87 -12.95 -7.72 -1.08
C GLY A 87 -13.64 -8.70 -2.02
N GLU A 88 -14.85 -8.41 -2.48
CA GLU A 88 -15.54 -9.24 -3.46
C GLU A 88 -15.05 -8.95 -4.88
N MET A 89 -14.89 -9.99 -5.69
CA MET A 89 -14.48 -9.85 -7.09
C MET A 89 -15.64 -9.35 -7.95
N ILE A 90 -15.50 -8.15 -8.48
CA ILE A 90 -16.46 -7.53 -9.41
C ILE A 90 -15.87 -7.46 -10.82
N PRO A 91 -16.70 -7.40 -11.87
CA PRO A 91 -16.24 -7.16 -13.23
C PRO A 91 -15.37 -5.90 -13.35
N ALA A 92 -14.32 -5.97 -14.19
CA ALA A 92 -13.49 -4.84 -14.58
C ALA A 92 -13.43 -4.76 -16.11
N VAL A 93 -12.35 -5.16 -16.78
CA VAL A 93 -12.32 -5.21 -18.25
C VAL A 93 -13.34 -6.20 -18.81
N ALA A 94 -13.60 -7.31 -18.09
CA ALA A 94 -14.72 -8.19 -18.42
C ALA A 94 -16.04 -7.59 -17.92
N GLU A 95 -17.02 -7.44 -18.80
CA GLU A 95 -18.38 -6.99 -18.43
C GLU A 95 -19.07 -7.95 -17.47
N LYS A 96 -18.82 -9.25 -17.63
CA LYS A 96 -19.32 -10.34 -16.79
C LYS A 96 -18.42 -11.56 -16.87
N TYR A 97 -18.50 -12.42 -15.88
CA TYR A 97 -17.87 -13.74 -15.91
C TYR A 97 -18.82 -14.81 -15.37
N THR A 98 -18.58 -16.05 -15.77
CA THR A 98 -19.27 -17.24 -15.24
C THR A 98 -18.25 -18.31 -14.93
N LEU A 99 -18.50 -19.07 -13.86
CA LEU A 99 -17.67 -20.22 -13.47
C LEU A 99 -18.39 -21.51 -13.89
N SER A 100 -17.68 -22.39 -14.62
CA SER A 100 -18.18 -23.72 -15.00
C SER A 100 -17.19 -24.81 -14.64
N GLU A 101 -17.63 -26.06 -14.51
CA GLU A 101 -16.76 -27.21 -14.23
C GLU A 101 -16.30 -27.87 -15.54
N VAL A 102 -14.98 -28.16 -15.68
CA VAL A 102 -14.39 -28.80 -16.89
C VAL A 102 -13.26 -29.79 -16.54
N PRO A 103 -13.03 -30.86 -17.35
CA PRO A 103 -12.03 -31.92 -17.11
C PRO A 103 -10.61 -31.66 -17.66
N GLU A 104 -9.60 -32.45 -17.24
CA GLU A 104 -8.14 -32.29 -17.19
C GLU A 104 -7.23 -32.30 -18.45
N GLY A 105 -6.00 -31.60 -18.42
CA GLY A 105 -4.84 -31.66 -19.35
C GLY A 105 -3.86 -30.47 -19.18
N GLN A 106 -2.55 -30.62 -19.33
CA GLN A 106 -1.49 -29.74 -18.76
C GLN A 106 -0.76 -28.78 -19.71
N GLU A 107 -0.23 -27.60 -19.21
CA GLU A 107 1.15 -27.03 -19.32
C GLU A 107 1.35 -25.71 -18.55
N LYS A 108 2.60 -25.28 -18.25
CA LYS A 108 2.94 -24.31 -17.19
C LYS A 108 3.05 -22.85 -17.62
N PRO A 109 2.50 -21.87 -16.87
CA PRO A 109 2.57 -20.43 -17.15
C PRO A 109 3.58 -19.65 -16.30
N LEU A 110 3.83 -18.38 -16.71
CA LEU A 110 4.79 -17.43 -16.13
C LEU A 110 4.45 -16.98 -14.68
N VAL A 111 3.20 -16.99 -14.29
CA VAL A 111 2.75 -16.68 -12.93
C VAL A 111 2.34 -17.99 -12.27
N ALA A 112 2.90 -18.30 -11.12
CA ALA A 112 2.66 -19.55 -10.41
C ALA A 112 1.15 -19.85 -10.21
N ALA A 113 0.34 -18.80 -10.01
CA ALA A 113 -1.12 -18.90 -9.89
C ALA A 113 -1.79 -19.44 -11.17
N PHE A 114 -1.22 -19.19 -12.34
CA PHE A 114 -1.73 -19.70 -13.62
C PHE A 114 -1.21 -21.10 -13.99
N SER A 115 -0.45 -21.73 -13.12
CA SER A 115 0.00 -23.13 -13.32
C SER A 115 -1.14 -24.14 -13.43
N ALA A 116 -2.32 -23.78 -12.94
CA ALA A 116 -3.55 -24.57 -13.07
C ALA A 116 -4.28 -24.35 -14.42
N VAL A 117 -3.88 -23.37 -15.23
CA VAL A 117 -4.54 -23.08 -16.52
C VAL A 117 -4.13 -24.13 -17.55
N LYS A 118 -5.09 -24.73 -18.20
CA LYS A 118 -4.94 -25.69 -19.29
C LYS A 118 -4.95 -25.07 -20.66
N SER A 119 -5.97 -24.25 -20.90
CA SER A 119 -6.15 -23.53 -22.16
C SER A 119 -6.79 -22.17 -21.92
N VAL A 120 -6.50 -21.27 -22.83
CA VAL A 120 -7.19 -19.99 -22.98
C VAL A 120 -7.64 -19.91 -24.43
N GLU A 121 -8.94 -19.79 -24.64
CA GLU A 121 -9.55 -19.85 -25.98
C GLU A 121 -10.44 -18.63 -26.17
N ALA A 122 -10.21 -17.87 -27.25
CA ALA A 122 -11.14 -16.85 -27.72
C ALA A 122 -12.25 -17.55 -28.51
N LEU A 123 -13.47 -17.58 -27.97
CA LEU A 123 -14.63 -18.16 -28.65
C LEU A 123 -15.16 -17.24 -29.75
N ASP A 124 -15.03 -15.93 -29.50
CA ASP A 124 -15.38 -14.86 -30.44
C ASP A 124 -14.61 -13.58 -30.08
N GLU A 125 -14.92 -12.44 -30.70
CA GLU A 125 -14.22 -11.15 -30.50
C GLU A 125 -14.33 -10.61 -29.06
N LYS A 126 -15.26 -11.12 -28.24
CA LYS A 126 -15.56 -10.58 -26.90
C LYS A 126 -15.59 -11.65 -25.82
N THR A 127 -15.48 -12.93 -26.18
CA THR A 127 -15.62 -14.04 -25.25
C THR A 127 -14.33 -14.85 -25.15
N VAL A 128 -13.77 -14.92 -23.96
CA VAL A 128 -12.59 -15.75 -23.64
C VAL A 128 -13.00 -16.82 -22.64
N THR A 129 -12.57 -18.05 -22.92
CA THR A 129 -12.71 -19.19 -21.99
C THR A 129 -11.35 -19.53 -21.43
N VAL A 130 -11.24 -19.57 -20.09
CA VAL A 130 -10.06 -20.06 -19.37
C VAL A 130 -10.43 -21.37 -18.72
N THR A 131 -9.76 -22.45 -19.14
CA THR A 131 -9.94 -23.79 -18.59
C THR A 131 -8.83 -24.08 -17.60
N ILE A 132 -9.18 -24.54 -16.39
CA ILE A 132 -8.22 -24.90 -15.33
C ILE A 132 -8.22 -26.40 -15.06
N ALA A 133 -7.10 -26.96 -14.59
CA ALA A 133 -6.90 -28.38 -14.39
C ALA A 133 -7.76 -28.98 -13.28
N GLN A 134 -7.97 -28.22 -12.22
CA GLN A 134 -8.76 -28.63 -11.06
C GLN A 134 -9.61 -27.45 -10.59
N ARG A 135 -10.75 -27.74 -9.98
CA ARG A 135 -11.59 -26.72 -9.38
C ARG A 135 -10.81 -25.93 -8.34
N ASP A 136 -10.72 -24.62 -8.52
CA ASP A 136 -10.14 -23.68 -7.58
C ASP A 136 -11.13 -22.54 -7.31
N LEU A 137 -11.61 -22.44 -6.08
CA LEU A 137 -12.59 -21.44 -5.66
C LEU A 137 -12.01 -20.01 -5.63
N GLU A 138 -10.70 -19.90 -5.57
CA GLU A 138 -9.98 -18.62 -5.54
C GLU A 138 -9.44 -18.21 -6.91
N PHE A 139 -9.57 -19.05 -7.94
CA PHE A 139 -8.98 -18.80 -9.25
C PHE A 139 -9.41 -17.47 -9.85
N ILE A 140 -10.65 -17.05 -9.64
CA ILE A 140 -11.16 -15.77 -10.13
C ILE A 140 -10.36 -14.58 -9.58
N SER A 141 -9.83 -14.68 -8.36
CA SER A 141 -9.02 -13.62 -7.75
C SER A 141 -7.69 -13.39 -8.48
N TYR A 142 -7.16 -14.41 -9.18
CA TYR A 142 -5.97 -14.26 -10.01
C TYR A 142 -6.25 -13.53 -11.34
N MET A 143 -7.51 -13.40 -11.72
CA MET A 143 -7.91 -12.63 -12.91
C MET A 143 -7.87 -11.12 -12.68
N THR A 144 -7.44 -10.67 -11.51
CA THR A 144 -7.00 -9.29 -11.24
C THR A 144 -5.64 -8.99 -11.87
N ALA A 145 -4.93 -10.00 -12.37
CA ALA A 145 -3.66 -9.81 -13.09
C ALA A 145 -3.84 -8.80 -14.23
N ALA A 146 -2.90 -7.85 -14.31
CA ALA A 146 -2.93 -6.78 -15.28
C ALA A 146 -2.99 -7.29 -16.72
N ILE A 147 -3.88 -6.73 -17.52
CA ILE A 147 -3.95 -7.00 -18.95
C ILE A 147 -2.99 -6.07 -19.68
N ILE A 148 -2.10 -6.65 -20.47
CA ILE A 148 -1.11 -5.93 -21.26
C ILE A 148 -1.23 -6.28 -22.74
N PRO A 149 -0.79 -5.40 -23.67
CA PRO A 149 -0.79 -5.70 -25.09
C PRO A 149 0.14 -6.86 -25.44
N ALA A 150 -0.32 -7.80 -26.22
CA ALA A 150 0.49 -8.93 -26.66
C ALA A 150 1.68 -8.46 -27.52
N GLY A 151 2.88 -8.93 -27.19
CA GLY A 151 4.11 -8.63 -27.92
C GLY A 151 4.67 -7.22 -27.72
N TYR A 152 4.13 -6.44 -26.78
CA TYR A 152 4.69 -5.13 -26.42
C TYR A 152 5.88 -5.31 -25.47
N ALA A 153 7.07 -4.90 -25.90
CA ALA A 153 8.32 -5.16 -25.20
C ALA A 153 8.70 -4.10 -24.17
N ASP A 154 8.13 -2.90 -24.24
CA ASP A 154 8.60 -1.74 -23.47
C ASP A 154 7.79 -1.50 -22.18
N GLN A 155 7.08 -2.51 -21.67
CA GLN A 155 6.27 -2.39 -20.44
C GLN A 155 7.10 -1.91 -19.23
N ALA A 156 8.37 -2.30 -19.15
CA ALA A 156 9.24 -1.92 -18.04
C ALA A 156 9.53 -0.40 -17.98
N THR A 157 9.47 0.31 -19.10
CA THR A 157 9.87 1.73 -19.21
C THR A 157 8.79 2.65 -19.75
N ALA A 158 7.85 2.13 -20.50
CA ALA A 158 6.74 2.87 -21.09
C ALA A 158 5.44 2.03 -21.00
N PRO A 159 4.89 1.83 -19.80
CA PRO A 159 3.77 0.91 -19.56
C PRO A 159 2.52 1.31 -20.33
N VAL A 160 1.87 0.31 -20.92
CA VAL A 160 0.58 0.43 -21.61
C VAL A 160 -0.39 -0.57 -20.98
N GLY A 161 -1.50 -0.08 -20.47
CA GLY A 161 -2.52 -0.87 -19.79
C GLY A 161 -3.94 -0.45 -20.17
N THR A 162 -4.90 -0.96 -19.42
CA THR A 162 -6.34 -0.82 -19.67
C THR A 162 -7.05 0.08 -18.66
N GLY A 163 -6.30 0.73 -17.77
CA GLY A 163 -6.82 1.57 -16.70
C GLY A 163 -7.27 2.97 -17.14
N PRO A 164 -7.83 3.76 -16.21
CA PRO A 164 -8.38 5.09 -16.49
C PRO A 164 -7.33 6.17 -16.78
N PHE A 165 -6.06 5.89 -16.50
CA PHE A 165 -4.95 6.77 -16.83
C PHE A 165 -3.95 6.06 -17.73
N ARG A 166 -3.20 6.82 -18.54
CA ARG A 166 -2.09 6.34 -19.33
C ARG A 166 -0.78 6.98 -18.89
N PHE A 167 0.31 6.24 -19.01
CA PHE A 167 1.66 6.70 -18.74
C PHE A 167 2.07 7.84 -19.69
N VAL A 168 2.73 8.85 -19.15
CA VAL A 168 3.29 9.96 -19.91
C VAL A 168 4.81 9.93 -19.86
N SER A 169 5.38 9.96 -18.65
CA SER A 169 6.82 9.96 -18.45
C SER A 169 7.20 9.57 -17.03
N ARG A 170 8.45 9.16 -16.86
CA ARG A 170 9.11 8.99 -15.55
C ARG A 170 10.49 9.62 -15.59
N THR A 171 10.83 10.38 -14.58
CA THR A 171 12.20 10.77 -14.25
C THR A 171 12.55 10.10 -12.91
N PRO A 172 13.44 9.09 -12.88
CA PRO A 172 13.82 8.41 -11.64
C PRO A 172 14.26 9.39 -10.57
N GLN A 173 13.87 9.15 -9.32
CA GLN A 173 14.10 10.00 -8.15
C GLN A 173 13.42 11.39 -8.18
N GLU A 174 12.64 11.71 -9.22
CA GLU A 174 11.95 12.98 -9.33
C GLU A 174 10.43 12.82 -9.43
N ASN A 175 9.95 12.14 -10.49
CA ASN A 175 8.52 12.06 -10.74
C ASN A 175 8.12 10.89 -11.63
N PHE A 176 6.81 10.59 -11.55
CA PHE A 176 6.08 9.73 -12.47
C PHE A 176 4.78 10.46 -12.87
N ILE A 177 4.53 10.58 -14.16
CA ILE A 177 3.43 11.37 -14.71
C ILE A 177 2.50 10.48 -15.50
N MET A 178 1.21 10.61 -15.25
CA MET A 178 0.14 10.00 -16.02
C MET A 178 -0.96 11.01 -16.34
N GLU A 179 -1.69 10.77 -17.43
CA GLU A 179 -2.81 11.59 -17.87
C GLU A 179 -4.04 10.73 -18.10
N ARG A 180 -5.23 11.35 -18.10
CA ARG A 180 -6.48 10.65 -18.34
C ARG A 180 -6.43 9.92 -19.68
N PHE A 181 -6.90 8.69 -19.68
CA PHE A 181 -7.11 7.92 -20.91
C PHE A 181 -8.51 8.22 -21.44
N GLU A 182 -8.61 9.02 -22.51
CA GLU A 182 -9.89 9.48 -23.05
C GLU A 182 -10.74 8.33 -23.64
N ASP A 183 -10.08 7.29 -24.17
CA ASP A 183 -10.74 6.11 -24.75
C ASP A 183 -10.93 4.98 -23.71
N TYR A 184 -10.88 5.32 -22.42
CA TYR A 184 -11.07 4.34 -21.34
C TYR A 184 -12.46 3.70 -21.45
N TRP A 185 -12.50 2.39 -21.37
CA TRP A 185 -13.72 1.57 -21.53
C TRP A 185 -14.77 1.77 -20.42
N GLY A 186 -14.37 2.22 -19.24
CA GLY A 186 -15.20 2.45 -18.06
C GLY A 186 -15.60 3.92 -17.90
N ALA A 187 -15.98 4.29 -16.68
CA ALA A 187 -16.25 5.69 -16.35
C ALA A 187 -14.96 6.51 -16.42
N PRO A 188 -14.87 7.59 -17.22
CA PRO A 188 -13.65 8.35 -17.39
C PRO A 188 -13.19 8.98 -16.06
N ALA A 189 -11.89 9.06 -15.86
CA ALA A 189 -11.31 9.75 -14.71
C ALA A 189 -11.72 11.24 -14.69
N TRP A 190 -11.89 11.80 -13.51
CA TRP A 190 -12.24 13.21 -13.34
C TRP A 190 -11.04 14.13 -13.60
N LEU A 191 -9.85 13.74 -13.14
CA LEU A 191 -8.62 14.52 -13.31
C LEU A 191 -8.06 14.35 -14.74
N ASP A 192 -7.46 15.42 -15.25
CA ASP A 192 -6.76 15.37 -16.54
C ASP A 192 -5.38 14.74 -16.40
N LYS A 193 -4.70 15.00 -15.26
CA LYS A 193 -3.32 14.58 -15.04
C LYS A 193 -3.04 14.33 -13.56
N VAL A 194 -2.19 13.34 -13.29
CA VAL A 194 -1.64 13.06 -11.96
C VAL A 194 -0.12 13.01 -12.06
N THR A 195 0.55 13.75 -11.20
CA THR A 195 2.00 13.71 -11.04
C THR A 195 2.33 13.11 -9.68
N TYR A 196 3.00 11.96 -9.67
CA TYR A 196 3.63 11.44 -8.45
C TYR A 196 5.01 12.07 -8.32
N LYS A 197 5.22 12.82 -7.24
CA LYS A 197 6.49 13.47 -6.92
C LYS A 197 7.20 12.64 -5.86
N ILE A 198 8.43 12.21 -6.16
CA ILE A 198 9.26 11.48 -5.23
C ILE A 198 9.87 12.50 -4.25
N CYS A 199 9.71 12.24 -2.96
CA CYS A 199 10.31 13.00 -1.87
C CYS A 199 11.35 12.13 -1.17
N GLU A 200 12.46 12.71 -0.76
CA GLU A 200 13.60 11.97 -0.19
C GLU A 200 13.24 11.15 1.05
N ASN A 201 12.24 11.61 1.81
CA ASN A 201 11.77 10.96 3.02
C ASN A 201 10.40 11.52 3.44
N ALA A 202 9.84 10.95 4.49
CA ALA A 202 8.52 11.31 4.99
C ALA A 202 8.45 12.75 5.57
N ASP A 203 9.54 13.29 6.13
CA ASP A 203 9.57 14.68 6.59
C ASP A 203 9.54 15.66 5.42
N ALA A 204 10.21 15.30 4.31
CA ALA A 204 10.12 16.05 3.07
C ALA A 204 8.68 16.06 2.50
N LEU A 205 7.91 14.97 2.67
CA LEU A 205 6.49 14.95 2.31
C LEU A 205 5.70 16.01 3.09
N VAL A 206 5.84 16.07 4.42
CA VAL A 206 5.16 17.05 5.27
C VAL A 206 5.55 18.48 4.87
N MET A 207 6.82 18.74 4.60
CA MET A 207 7.29 20.05 4.14
C MET A 207 6.69 20.41 2.79
N ASN A 208 6.63 19.49 1.85
CA ASN A 208 6.07 19.71 0.51
C ASN A 208 4.55 19.94 0.55
N LEU A 209 3.81 19.20 1.40
CA LEU A 209 2.39 19.45 1.67
C LEU A 209 2.18 20.88 2.21
N ASN A 210 2.82 21.21 3.33
CA ASN A 210 2.69 22.53 3.95
C ASN A 210 3.15 23.67 3.04
N GLY A 211 4.10 23.41 2.15
CA GLY A 211 4.58 24.35 1.13
C GLY A 211 3.73 24.44 -0.14
N GLY A 212 2.72 23.58 -0.29
CA GLY A 212 1.81 23.57 -1.45
C GLY A 212 2.45 23.06 -2.74
N SER A 213 3.53 22.27 -2.65
CA SER A 213 4.17 21.64 -3.82
C SER A 213 3.69 20.22 -4.11
N ILE A 214 2.89 19.64 -3.20
CA ILE A 214 2.09 18.44 -3.37
C ILE A 214 0.71 18.67 -2.75
N ASP A 215 -0.30 18.05 -3.31
CA ASP A 215 -1.72 18.23 -2.94
C ASP A 215 -2.22 17.08 -2.08
N LEU A 216 -1.66 15.90 -2.27
CA LEU A 216 -2.05 14.63 -1.63
C LEU A 216 -0.82 13.85 -1.22
N CYS A 217 -0.91 13.17 -0.09
CA CYS A 217 0.05 12.16 0.32
C CYS A 217 -0.68 11.05 1.06
N ALA A 218 -0.29 9.81 0.83
CA ALA A 218 -0.71 8.65 1.61
C ALA A 218 0.38 8.24 2.61
N HIS A 219 -0.01 7.36 3.56
CA HIS A 219 0.93 6.67 4.46
C HIS A 219 1.75 7.57 5.39
N LEU A 220 1.18 8.68 5.87
CA LEU A 220 1.77 9.46 6.95
C LEU A 220 1.57 8.76 8.30
N THR A 221 2.57 8.85 9.17
CA THR A 221 2.39 8.51 10.58
C THR A 221 1.53 9.55 11.29
N SER A 222 0.96 9.20 12.45
CA SER A 222 0.21 10.15 13.29
C SER A 222 1.02 11.39 13.64
N ALA A 223 2.30 11.20 13.99
CA ALA A 223 3.23 12.30 14.32
C ALA A 223 3.48 13.23 13.12
N GLN A 224 3.55 12.70 11.90
CA GLN A 224 3.68 13.48 10.66
C GLN A 224 2.39 14.19 10.31
N ALA A 225 1.24 13.51 10.42
CA ALA A 225 -0.07 14.10 10.19
C ALA A 225 -0.36 15.27 11.16
N ALA A 226 0.09 15.18 12.41
CA ALA A 226 -0.03 16.25 13.40
C ALA A 226 0.78 17.53 13.05
N GLN A 227 1.75 17.45 12.14
CA GLN A 227 2.54 18.58 11.68
C GLN A 227 1.93 19.33 10.49
N LEU A 228 0.84 18.79 9.91
CA LEU A 228 0.15 19.44 8.81
C LEU A 228 -0.61 20.69 9.28
N ASN A 229 -0.63 21.72 8.45
CA ASN A 229 -1.43 22.90 8.72
C ASN A 229 -2.94 22.61 8.53
N SER A 230 -3.79 23.50 9.03
CA SER A 230 -5.24 23.34 9.06
C SER A 230 -5.93 23.33 7.67
N ASN A 231 -5.19 23.52 6.58
CA ASN A 231 -5.75 23.49 5.23
C ASN A 231 -5.90 22.05 4.70
N PHE A 232 -5.27 21.07 5.37
CA PHE A 232 -5.35 19.68 4.97
C PHE A 232 -6.44 18.94 5.75
N LYS A 233 -7.13 18.06 5.04
CA LYS A 233 -8.01 17.06 5.62
C LYS A 233 -7.22 15.76 5.79
N VAL A 234 -7.02 15.35 7.05
CA VAL A 234 -6.46 14.04 7.37
C VAL A 234 -7.57 13.01 7.32
N LEU A 235 -7.35 11.94 6.55
CA LEU A 235 -8.22 10.79 6.47
C LEU A 235 -7.48 9.59 7.04
N GLU A 236 -8.14 8.84 7.89
CA GLU A 236 -7.63 7.58 8.43
C GLU A 236 -8.38 6.42 7.81
N GLY A 237 -7.63 5.37 7.44
CA GLY A 237 -8.20 4.15 6.87
C GLY A 237 -7.40 2.93 7.29
N THR A 238 -8.06 1.77 7.33
CA THR A 238 -7.40 0.49 7.62
C THR A 238 -6.83 -0.08 6.33
N MET A 239 -5.53 -0.33 6.32
CA MET A 239 -4.84 -0.98 5.21
C MET A 239 -5.09 -2.50 5.23
N ASN A 240 -5.15 -3.11 4.06
CA ASN A 240 -5.11 -4.56 3.89
C ASN A 240 -3.66 -5.08 3.95
N LEU A 241 -2.95 -4.71 5.00
CA LEU A 241 -1.57 -5.08 5.24
C LEU A 241 -1.45 -5.52 6.70
N VAL A 242 -0.94 -6.74 6.90
CA VAL A 242 -0.66 -7.27 8.24
C VAL A 242 0.81 -7.12 8.54
N GLN A 243 1.14 -6.29 9.53
CA GLN A 243 2.48 -6.22 10.08
C GLN A 243 2.66 -7.32 11.13
N ALA A 244 3.68 -8.13 10.95
CA ALA A 244 3.93 -9.27 11.83
C ALA A 244 5.43 -9.60 11.92
N ILE A 245 5.78 -10.34 12.97
CA ILE A 245 7.03 -11.07 13.02
C ILE A 245 6.85 -12.43 12.36
N TYR A 246 7.59 -12.70 11.30
CA TYR A 246 7.62 -13.96 10.57
C TYR A 246 8.78 -14.80 11.06
N LEU A 247 8.48 -16.04 11.49
CA LEU A 247 9.45 -16.98 12.02
C LEU A 247 9.81 -18.04 10.95
N ASN A 248 11.08 -18.28 10.73
CA ASN A 248 11.51 -19.36 9.86
C ASN A 248 11.40 -20.71 10.61
N ASN A 249 10.34 -21.47 10.32
CA ASN A 249 10.08 -22.76 10.98
C ASN A 249 11.13 -23.84 10.67
N GLN A 250 12.04 -23.63 9.72
CA GLN A 250 13.16 -24.52 9.44
C GLN A 250 14.40 -24.17 10.26
N ALA A 251 14.45 -22.96 10.84
CA ALA A 251 15.56 -22.49 11.68
C ALA A 251 15.28 -22.78 13.14
N LYS A 252 16.32 -23.29 13.86
CA LYS A 252 16.20 -23.40 15.32
C LYS A 252 16.28 -22.03 16.00
N PRO A 253 15.49 -21.86 17.08
CA PRO A 253 14.64 -22.85 17.76
C PRO A 253 13.18 -22.84 17.26
N PHE A 254 12.87 -22.21 16.13
CA PHE A 254 11.50 -22.00 15.63
C PHE A 254 10.88 -23.23 14.95
N ASP A 255 11.64 -24.31 14.79
CA ASP A 255 11.12 -25.64 14.47
C ASP A 255 10.24 -26.23 15.60
N ASN A 256 10.43 -25.75 16.85
CA ASN A 256 9.65 -26.15 18.01
C ASN A 256 8.36 -25.29 18.14
N GLN A 257 7.21 -25.94 18.14
CA GLN A 257 5.90 -25.27 18.27
C GLN A 257 5.76 -24.51 19.61
N LEU A 258 6.26 -25.06 20.72
CA LEU A 258 6.18 -24.41 22.04
C LEU A 258 6.95 -23.08 22.06
N VAL A 259 8.08 -23.01 21.35
CA VAL A 259 8.83 -21.76 21.19
C VAL A 259 8.01 -20.71 20.44
N ARG A 260 7.40 -21.08 19.32
CA ARG A 260 6.55 -20.15 18.56
C ARG A 260 5.34 -19.65 19.36
N GLN A 261 4.70 -20.56 20.12
CA GLN A 261 3.60 -20.18 21.03
C GLN A 261 4.08 -19.27 22.16
N ALA A 262 5.29 -19.50 22.69
CA ALA A 262 5.89 -18.64 23.71
C ALA A 262 6.06 -17.20 23.19
N LEU A 263 6.54 -17.02 21.95
CA LEU A 263 6.63 -15.69 21.36
C LEU A 263 5.26 -15.02 21.23
N CYS A 264 4.22 -15.78 20.82
CA CYS A 264 2.87 -15.24 20.75
C CYS A 264 2.35 -14.73 22.12
N TYR A 265 2.68 -15.40 23.22
CA TYR A 265 2.33 -14.94 24.57
C TYR A 265 3.23 -13.80 25.09
N ALA A 266 4.51 -13.76 24.66
CA ALA A 266 5.45 -12.73 25.09
C ALA A 266 5.19 -11.36 24.44
N ILE A 267 4.55 -11.33 23.28
CA ILE A 267 4.32 -10.11 22.51
C ILE A 267 2.98 -9.48 22.89
N ASP A 268 3.05 -8.24 23.38
CA ASP A 268 1.89 -7.36 23.60
C ASP A 268 1.61 -6.56 22.32
N ARG A 269 0.61 -6.99 21.57
CA ARG A 269 0.23 -6.36 20.31
C ARG A 269 -0.34 -4.96 20.50
N GLN A 270 -1.11 -4.74 21.60
CA GLN A 270 -1.64 -3.42 21.90
C GLN A 270 -0.50 -2.45 22.25
N GLY A 271 0.43 -2.88 23.10
CA GLY A 271 1.60 -2.08 23.42
C GLY A 271 2.45 -1.71 22.20
N ILE A 272 2.53 -2.58 21.18
CA ILE A 272 3.19 -2.23 19.91
C ILE A 272 2.41 -1.13 19.18
N MET A 273 1.08 -1.27 19.02
CA MET A 273 0.25 -0.25 18.38
C MET A 273 0.33 1.09 19.10
N ASP A 274 0.30 1.08 20.43
CA ASP A 274 0.41 2.29 21.24
C ASP A 274 1.76 3.01 21.06
N MET A 275 2.84 2.26 20.94
CA MET A 275 4.20 2.82 20.82
C MET A 275 4.60 3.19 19.40
N VAL A 276 4.14 2.44 18.41
CA VAL A 276 4.57 2.59 16.99
C VAL A 276 3.56 3.39 16.17
N ALA A 277 2.29 3.38 16.56
CA ALA A 277 1.19 3.97 15.78
C ALA A 277 0.22 4.81 16.62
N ASP A 278 0.65 5.32 17.79
CA ASP A 278 -0.19 6.13 18.70
C ASP A 278 -1.56 5.49 19.03
N GLY A 279 -1.60 4.18 19.13
CA GLY A 279 -2.81 3.39 19.39
C GLY A 279 -3.68 3.11 18.16
N HIS A 280 -3.31 3.61 16.99
CA HIS A 280 -4.02 3.34 15.74
C HIS A 280 -3.68 1.97 15.19
N GLY A 281 -4.67 1.30 14.61
CA GLY A 281 -4.51 -0.04 14.04
C GLY A 281 -5.56 -1.02 14.53
N THR A 282 -5.47 -2.26 14.05
CA THR A 282 -6.38 -3.34 14.44
C THR A 282 -5.56 -4.59 14.74
N ALA A 283 -5.66 -5.10 15.98
CA ALA A 283 -5.02 -6.36 16.33
C ALA A 283 -5.64 -7.52 15.56
N VAL A 284 -4.80 -8.37 14.97
CA VAL A 284 -5.20 -9.59 14.27
C VAL A 284 -4.61 -10.83 14.94
N GLY A 285 -5.31 -11.95 14.85
CA GLY A 285 -4.86 -13.23 15.43
C GLY A 285 -4.22 -14.17 14.43
N SER A 286 -4.15 -13.76 13.17
CA SER A 286 -3.54 -14.51 12.07
C SER A 286 -3.03 -13.56 11.01
N SER A 287 -2.47 -14.08 9.91
CA SER A 287 -2.11 -13.29 8.73
C SER A 287 -3.33 -12.77 7.93
N ILE A 288 -4.55 -13.17 8.28
CA ILE A 288 -5.77 -12.71 7.63
C ILE A 288 -6.28 -11.44 8.32
N TYR A 289 -6.56 -10.40 7.55
CA TYR A 289 -7.08 -9.11 8.04
C TYR A 289 -8.62 -9.01 7.98
N PRO A 290 -9.24 -8.09 8.74
CA PRO A 290 -10.69 -8.02 8.91
C PRO A 290 -11.49 -7.84 7.61
N ALA A 291 -10.98 -7.12 6.60
CA ALA A 291 -11.66 -6.96 5.31
C ALA A 291 -11.83 -8.29 4.55
N PHE A 292 -11.06 -9.33 4.93
CA PHE A 292 -11.19 -10.68 4.40
C PHE A 292 -12.29 -11.47 5.13
N THR A 293 -13.49 -10.93 5.17
CA THR A 293 -14.61 -11.42 6.00
C THR A 293 -14.89 -12.91 5.87
N LYS A 294 -14.66 -13.48 4.67
CA LYS A 294 -14.83 -14.91 4.40
C LYS A 294 -13.87 -15.82 5.18
N TYR A 295 -12.68 -15.32 5.51
CA TYR A 295 -11.60 -16.11 6.11
C TYR A 295 -11.13 -15.56 7.45
N PHE A 296 -11.52 -14.33 7.80
CA PHE A 296 -11.17 -13.72 9.06
C PHE A 296 -11.93 -14.37 10.22
N LEU A 297 -11.18 -14.81 11.23
CA LEU A 297 -11.69 -15.44 12.45
C LEU A 297 -11.38 -14.53 13.63
N PRO A 298 -12.34 -13.69 14.07
CA PRO A 298 -12.11 -12.71 15.15
C PRO A 298 -11.71 -13.35 16.47
N GLU A 299 -12.14 -14.58 16.75
CA GLU A 299 -11.80 -15.33 17.98
C GLU A 299 -10.31 -15.69 18.06
N LEU A 300 -9.55 -15.62 16.96
CA LEU A 300 -8.11 -15.86 16.99
C LEU A 300 -7.34 -14.68 17.59
N VAL A 301 -7.92 -13.49 17.65
CA VAL A 301 -7.27 -12.30 18.24
C VAL A 301 -6.85 -12.57 19.66
N ASP A 302 -7.72 -13.21 20.45
CA ASP A 302 -7.48 -13.52 21.87
C ASP A 302 -6.94 -14.93 22.12
N LYS A 303 -6.50 -15.63 21.05
CA LYS A 303 -5.97 -17.01 21.16
C LYS A 303 -4.75 -17.11 22.06
N TYR A 304 -3.90 -16.10 22.02
CA TYR A 304 -2.66 -15.99 22.81
C TYR A 304 -2.64 -14.62 23.51
N PRO A 305 -3.36 -14.48 24.65
CA PRO A 305 -3.34 -13.23 25.41
C PRO A 305 -1.95 -13.00 25.99
N HIS A 306 -1.51 -11.74 26.04
CA HIS A 306 -0.18 -11.41 26.52
C HIS A 306 0.05 -11.94 27.96
N SER A 307 1.11 -12.71 28.13
CA SER A 307 1.58 -13.23 29.44
C SER A 307 3.04 -13.67 29.36
N VAL A 308 3.90 -12.90 29.97
CA VAL A 308 5.34 -13.21 30.10
C VAL A 308 5.57 -14.48 30.88
N GLU A 309 4.75 -14.74 31.92
CA GLU A 309 4.85 -15.96 32.75
C GLU A 309 4.55 -17.19 31.90
N LYS A 310 3.49 -17.13 31.08
CA LYS A 310 3.13 -18.26 30.20
C LYS A 310 4.19 -18.48 29.12
N ALA A 311 4.76 -17.42 28.58
CA ALA A 311 5.88 -17.51 27.65
C ALA A 311 7.08 -18.23 28.27
N LYS A 312 7.50 -17.86 29.50
CA LYS A 312 8.60 -18.53 30.23
C LYS A 312 8.32 -20.00 30.50
N GLU A 313 7.09 -20.33 30.89
CA GLU A 313 6.67 -21.72 31.10
C GLU A 313 6.86 -22.56 29.83
N LEU A 314 6.38 -22.05 28.69
CA LEU A 314 6.48 -22.76 27.41
C LEU A 314 7.92 -22.87 26.93
N LEU A 315 8.74 -21.82 27.14
CA LEU A 315 10.18 -21.87 26.85
C LEU A 315 10.89 -22.94 27.68
N ALA A 316 10.60 -23.03 28.98
CA ALA A 316 11.16 -24.05 29.83
C ALA A 316 10.78 -25.47 29.39
N GLN A 317 9.49 -25.68 29.03
CA GLN A 317 9.03 -26.96 28.45
C GLN A 317 9.71 -27.28 27.12
N ALA A 318 10.04 -26.27 26.32
CA ALA A 318 10.74 -26.41 25.05
C ALA A 318 12.25 -26.67 25.21
N GLY A 319 12.80 -26.65 26.47
CA GLY A 319 14.22 -26.84 26.74
C GLY A 319 15.03 -25.54 26.82
N TYR A 320 14.36 -24.38 26.89
CA TYR A 320 15.00 -23.06 26.95
C TYR A 320 14.61 -22.29 28.24
N PRO A 321 14.87 -22.85 29.44
CA PRO A 321 14.44 -22.22 30.71
C PRO A 321 15.09 -20.85 30.97
N ASN A 322 16.21 -20.56 30.32
CA ASN A 322 16.95 -19.29 30.42
C ASN A 322 16.80 -18.43 29.12
N GLY A 323 15.86 -18.77 28.27
CA GLY A 323 15.71 -18.15 26.97
C GLY A 323 16.79 -18.56 25.96
N PHE A 324 16.94 -17.77 24.90
CA PHE A 324 17.91 -17.99 23.82
C PHE A 324 18.22 -16.69 23.09
N ASP A 325 19.25 -16.73 22.22
CA ASP A 325 19.60 -15.62 21.33
C ASP A 325 18.97 -15.81 19.96
N MET A 326 18.44 -14.73 19.37
CA MET A 326 17.91 -14.73 18.01
C MET A 326 18.21 -13.45 17.26
N THR A 327 18.12 -13.53 15.93
CA THR A 327 18.23 -12.36 15.05
C THR A 327 16.90 -12.07 14.37
N ILE A 328 16.51 -10.80 14.34
CA ILE A 328 15.42 -10.28 13.54
C ILE A 328 16.02 -9.44 12.42
N SER A 329 15.89 -9.90 11.17
CA SER A 329 16.27 -9.14 9.97
C SER A 329 15.12 -8.23 9.57
N VAL A 330 15.40 -6.93 9.35
CA VAL A 330 14.34 -5.93 9.08
C VAL A 330 14.74 -5.08 7.88
N PRO A 331 13.84 -4.83 6.91
CA PRO A 331 14.13 -3.88 5.83
C PRO A 331 14.27 -2.46 6.42
N ASN A 332 15.40 -1.81 6.15
CA ASN A 332 15.79 -0.56 6.82
C ASN A 332 15.15 0.70 6.25
N ASN A 333 14.45 0.59 5.13
CA ASN A 333 13.77 1.69 4.45
C ASN A 333 12.34 1.94 4.95
N TYR A 334 11.80 1.07 5.81
CA TYR A 334 10.46 1.21 6.40
C TYR A 334 10.55 1.41 7.91
N GLN A 335 10.48 2.66 8.35
CA GLN A 335 10.58 3.01 9.75
C GLN A 335 9.61 2.25 10.66
N PRO A 336 8.31 2.06 10.31
CA PRO A 336 7.38 1.31 11.14
C PRO A 336 7.82 -0.14 11.40
N HIS A 337 8.54 -0.77 10.46
CA HIS A 337 9.06 -2.12 10.66
C HIS A 337 10.24 -2.13 11.65
N MET A 338 11.11 -1.12 11.56
CA MET A 338 12.22 -0.95 12.49
C MET A 338 11.71 -0.70 13.90
N ASP A 339 10.79 0.24 14.08
CA ASP A 339 10.20 0.59 15.37
C ASP A 339 9.48 -0.62 16.00
N THR A 340 8.71 -1.36 15.19
CA THR A 340 8.07 -2.61 15.64
C THR A 340 9.10 -3.63 16.12
N ALA A 341 10.20 -3.81 15.39
CA ALA A 341 11.23 -4.77 15.77
C ALA A 341 11.91 -4.39 17.09
N GLU A 342 12.12 -3.09 17.35
CA GLU A 342 12.68 -2.58 18.60
C GLU A 342 11.74 -2.86 19.79
N VAL A 343 10.44 -2.57 19.64
CA VAL A 343 9.45 -2.86 20.70
C VAL A 343 9.34 -4.37 20.94
N VAL A 344 9.29 -5.18 19.89
CA VAL A 344 9.27 -6.65 19.99
C VAL A 344 10.52 -7.16 20.70
N ALA A 345 11.71 -6.63 20.40
CA ALA A 345 12.95 -7.04 21.04
C ALA A 345 12.93 -6.78 22.55
N GLU A 346 12.38 -5.63 22.95
CA GLU A 346 12.26 -5.29 24.39
C GLU A 346 11.25 -6.21 25.10
N GLN A 347 10.10 -6.46 24.51
CA GLN A 347 9.09 -7.37 25.07
C GLN A 347 9.60 -8.80 25.19
N LEU A 348 10.31 -9.31 24.17
CA LEU A 348 10.90 -10.65 24.18
C LEU A 348 11.99 -10.80 25.24
N ARG A 349 12.72 -9.72 25.55
CA ARG A 349 13.73 -9.70 26.62
C ARG A 349 13.14 -10.03 27.99
N GLU A 350 11.90 -9.61 28.25
CA GLU A 350 11.20 -9.94 29.49
C GLU A 350 10.97 -11.45 29.66
N ALA A 351 10.77 -12.16 28.54
CA ALA A 351 10.67 -13.62 28.53
C ALA A 351 12.03 -14.33 28.54
N GLY A 352 13.16 -13.58 28.53
CA GLY A 352 14.52 -14.14 28.50
C GLY A 352 15.08 -14.34 27.09
N ILE A 353 14.38 -13.91 26.04
CA ILE A 353 14.86 -14.01 24.65
C ILE A 353 15.67 -12.74 24.32
N ARG A 354 16.91 -12.93 23.89
CA ARG A 354 17.81 -11.83 23.54
C ARG A 354 17.82 -11.66 22.02
N VAL A 355 17.34 -10.51 21.57
CA VAL A 355 17.18 -10.20 20.15
C VAL A 355 18.33 -9.32 19.66
N THR A 356 18.93 -9.68 18.53
CA THR A 356 19.78 -8.80 17.72
C THR A 356 18.97 -8.34 16.51
N ILE A 357 18.74 -7.04 16.38
CA ILE A 357 18.10 -6.46 15.20
C ILE A 357 19.17 -6.27 14.13
N GLN A 358 18.90 -6.78 12.93
CA GLN A 358 19.77 -6.67 11.75
C GLN A 358 19.03 -5.85 10.67
N PRO A 359 19.31 -4.56 10.54
CA PRO A 359 18.82 -3.78 9.40
C PRO A 359 19.39 -4.30 8.08
N VAL A 360 18.55 -4.46 7.09
CA VAL A 360 18.92 -4.99 5.77
C VAL A 360 18.42 -4.02 4.71
N GLU A 361 19.26 -3.71 3.73
CA GLU A 361 18.87 -2.92 2.56
C GLU A 361 17.78 -3.65 1.77
N TRP A 362 16.84 -2.91 1.16
CA TRP A 362 15.60 -3.45 0.58
C TRP A 362 15.83 -4.51 -0.50
N SER A 363 16.70 -4.26 -1.47
CA SER A 363 16.95 -5.23 -2.53
C SER A 363 17.59 -6.52 -1.99
N THR A 364 18.51 -6.37 -1.05
CA THR A 364 19.12 -7.51 -0.34
C THR A 364 18.08 -8.26 0.50
N TRP A 365 17.16 -7.53 1.14
CA TRP A 365 16.07 -8.15 1.90
C TRP A 365 15.15 -8.97 1.00
N LEU A 366 14.76 -8.44 -0.17
CA LEU A 366 13.95 -9.16 -1.16
C LEU A 366 14.66 -10.46 -1.62
N ASP A 367 15.92 -10.38 -1.98
CA ASP A 367 16.64 -11.50 -2.52
C ASP A 367 17.00 -12.56 -1.47
N THR A 368 17.53 -12.13 -0.34
CA THR A 368 18.09 -13.05 0.68
C THR A 368 17.03 -13.51 1.67
N ILE A 369 16.21 -12.56 2.18
CA ILE A 369 15.24 -12.86 3.24
C ILE A 369 13.94 -13.36 2.64
N TYR A 370 13.33 -12.56 1.74
CA TYR A 370 12.02 -12.88 1.19
C TYR A 370 12.06 -14.09 0.23
N ASN A 371 12.89 -14.03 -0.81
CA ASN A 371 13.01 -15.10 -1.79
C ASN A 371 13.88 -16.26 -1.26
N GLY A 372 15.04 -15.93 -0.71
CA GLY A 372 16.06 -16.89 -0.28
C GLY A 372 15.76 -17.58 1.06
N ARG A 373 14.79 -17.08 1.84
CA ARG A 373 14.41 -17.62 3.17
C ARG A 373 15.57 -17.75 4.17
N GLN A 374 16.62 -16.92 4.02
CA GLN A 374 17.82 -16.96 4.84
C GLN A 374 17.69 -16.03 6.06
N PHE A 375 16.84 -16.39 7.02
CA PHE A 375 16.61 -15.64 8.25
C PHE A 375 16.18 -16.57 9.39
N GLN A 376 16.27 -16.12 10.63
CA GLN A 376 15.60 -16.71 11.78
C GLN A 376 14.20 -16.09 11.97
N ALA A 377 14.14 -14.77 12.02
CA ALA A 377 12.90 -14.01 12.06
C ALA A 377 13.05 -12.73 11.23
N THR A 378 11.93 -12.21 10.73
CA THR A 378 11.86 -10.90 10.07
C THR A 378 10.57 -10.17 10.46
N VAL A 379 10.64 -8.84 10.58
CA VAL A 379 9.46 -7.99 10.76
C VAL A 379 9.20 -7.26 9.46
N VAL A 380 8.01 -7.42 8.93
CA VAL A 380 7.56 -6.78 7.69
C VAL A 380 6.03 -6.77 7.63
N GLY A 381 5.47 -5.83 6.88
CA GLY A 381 4.07 -5.85 6.48
C GLY A 381 3.89 -6.67 5.20
N VAL A 382 2.90 -7.55 5.17
CA VAL A 382 2.53 -8.33 3.98
C VAL A 382 1.09 -8.03 3.60
N ASP A 383 0.89 -7.69 2.35
CA ASP A 383 -0.42 -7.48 1.76
C ASP A 383 -0.93 -8.75 1.03
N ALA A 384 -2.23 -8.83 0.82
CA ALA A 384 -2.83 -9.86 -0.01
C ALA A 384 -3.16 -9.27 -1.40
N ALA A 385 -2.14 -9.15 -2.24
CA ALA A 385 -2.27 -8.55 -3.58
C ALA A 385 -3.40 -9.14 -4.43
N ASN A 386 -3.72 -10.43 -4.24
CA ASN A 386 -4.76 -11.13 -5.00
C ASN A 386 -6.01 -11.43 -4.18
N MET A 387 -6.13 -10.92 -2.96
CA MET A 387 -7.27 -11.16 -2.07
C MET A 387 -7.61 -12.66 -1.92
N THR A 388 -6.59 -13.51 -1.78
CA THR A 388 -6.74 -14.96 -1.55
C THR A 388 -6.11 -15.38 -0.23
N ALA A 389 -6.73 -16.32 0.48
CA ALA A 389 -6.17 -16.86 1.71
C ALA A 389 -4.86 -17.63 1.48
N ARG A 390 -4.58 -18.10 0.26
CA ARG A 390 -3.33 -18.78 -0.11
C ARG A 390 -2.16 -17.80 -0.28
N ALA A 391 -2.43 -16.54 -0.56
CA ALA A 391 -1.40 -15.52 -0.71
C ALA A 391 -0.85 -15.03 0.65
N MET A 392 -1.55 -15.34 1.73
CA MET A 392 -1.20 -15.04 3.12
C MET A 392 -0.53 -16.29 3.77
#